data_81d9ce4985f1a7b057b5f6f5bfcd1546
#
_entry.id   81d9ce4985f1a7b057b5f6f5bfcd1546
#
_cell.length_a   1.000
_cell.length_b   1.000
_cell.length_c   1.000
_cell.angle_alpha   90.00
_cell.angle_beta   90.00
_cell.angle_gamma   90.00
#
_symmetry.space_group_name_H-M   'P 1'
#
loop_
_entity.id
_entity.type
_entity.pdbx_description
1 polymer ?
#
loop_
_entity_poly.entity_id
_entity_poly.type
_entity_poly.pdbx_seq_one_letter_code
_entity_poly.pdbx_strand_id
1 'polypeptide(L)'
;MFKLDGHVLTGMNVLSSGEKQLLNNIGAIIYHLQNIDSVTSRAYSSVNLILEEIELYFHPEYQRLFIQRLIQQIHGASLSTIKYVNIMFVTHSPFVLSDIPKSNVLFLKDGKPDYTMQENTFGANIHSILKNGFFLPNLPMGEFAYQKINELFRQLNSDDYDHNEDNIRRIRQEIALIGEPYLREQLYRLLPSK
;
A
#
# COMPACT_ATOMS: atom_id res chain seq x y z
N MET A 1 27.01 0.73 -10.29
CA MET A 1 27.17 0.54 -8.83
C MET A 1 26.01 1.24 -8.15
N PHE A 2 25.02 0.49 -7.68
CA PHE A 2 23.80 1.06 -7.08
C PHE A 2 24.03 1.31 -5.59
N LYS A 3 23.66 2.50 -5.10
CA LYS A 3 23.62 2.83 -3.68
C LYS A 3 22.17 2.80 -3.21
N LEU A 4 21.82 1.91 -2.29
CA LEU A 4 20.61 1.95 -1.49
C LEU A 4 20.99 2.46 -0.10
N ASP A 5 20.42 3.60 0.31
CA ASP A 5 20.57 4.19 1.65
C ASP A 5 22.04 4.40 2.13
N GLY A 6 22.94 4.79 1.19
CA GLY A 6 24.34 5.07 1.52
C GLY A 6 25.25 3.85 1.61
N HIS A 7 24.73 2.63 1.55
CA HIS A 7 25.51 1.39 1.57
C HIS A 7 25.95 0.98 0.16
N VAL A 8 27.23 0.60 0.04
CA VAL A 8 27.77 0.03 -1.19
C VAL A 8 27.36 -1.44 -1.26
N LEU A 9 26.47 -1.79 -2.19
CA LEU A 9 26.07 -3.18 -2.41
C LEU A 9 27.17 -3.92 -3.15
N THR A 10 27.82 -4.87 -2.50
CA THR A 10 28.94 -5.65 -3.02
C THR A 10 28.53 -6.88 -3.84
N GLY A 11 27.23 -7.14 -4.02
CA GLY A 11 26.73 -8.22 -4.87
C GLY A 11 25.21 -8.43 -4.77
N MET A 12 24.58 -8.83 -5.87
CA MET A 12 23.13 -9.12 -5.89
C MET A 12 22.71 -10.25 -4.93
N ASN A 13 23.64 -11.10 -4.50
CA ASN A 13 23.35 -12.23 -3.61
C ASN A 13 23.01 -11.79 -2.17
N VAL A 14 23.38 -10.57 -1.79
CA VAL A 14 23.12 -10.02 -0.45
C VAL A 14 21.77 -9.33 -0.33
N LEU A 15 21.11 -9.04 -1.47
CA LEU A 15 19.84 -8.34 -1.52
C LEU A 15 18.69 -9.27 -1.15
N SER A 16 17.72 -8.74 -0.41
CA SER A 16 16.40 -9.35 -0.22
C SER A 16 15.65 -9.50 -1.56
N SER A 17 14.64 -10.36 -1.60
CA SER A 17 13.81 -10.54 -2.80
C SER A 17 13.15 -9.23 -3.25
N GLY A 18 12.64 -8.44 -2.32
CA GLY A 18 12.02 -7.13 -2.62
C GLY A 18 13.01 -6.10 -3.19
N GLU A 19 14.24 -6.04 -2.64
CA GLU A 19 15.30 -5.19 -3.20
C GLU A 19 15.70 -5.58 -4.61
N LYS A 20 15.85 -6.88 -4.85
CA LYS A 20 16.13 -7.40 -6.19
C LYS A 20 15.02 -7.03 -7.17
N GLN A 21 13.77 -7.19 -6.75
CA GLN A 21 12.61 -6.87 -7.57
C GLN A 21 12.58 -5.37 -7.91
N LEU A 22 12.76 -4.49 -6.91
CA LEU A 22 12.80 -3.04 -7.12
C LEU A 22 13.90 -2.65 -8.12
N LEU A 23 15.11 -3.16 -7.92
CA LEU A 23 16.24 -2.88 -8.82
C LEU A 23 16.02 -3.42 -10.22
N ASN A 24 15.49 -4.64 -10.35
CA ASN A 24 15.22 -5.25 -11.65
C ASN A 24 14.12 -4.48 -12.40
N ASN A 25 13.04 -4.10 -11.73
CA ASN A 25 11.93 -3.39 -12.35
C ASN A 25 12.37 -1.99 -12.84
N ILE A 26 13.02 -1.21 -11.98
CA ILE A 26 13.54 0.11 -12.38
C ILE A 26 14.62 -0.05 -13.45
N GLY A 27 15.54 -0.99 -13.28
CA GLY A 27 16.60 -1.26 -14.27
C GLY A 27 16.06 -1.65 -15.64
N ALA A 28 15.02 -2.47 -15.69
CA ALA A 28 14.35 -2.85 -16.95
C ALA A 28 13.70 -1.63 -17.62
N ILE A 29 13.00 -0.78 -16.86
CA ILE A 29 12.39 0.45 -17.39
C ILE A 29 13.46 1.35 -18.01
N ILE A 30 14.54 1.62 -17.27
CA ILE A 30 15.63 2.47 -17.76
C ILE A 30 16.31 1.88 -18.99
N TYR A 31 16.57 0.58 -18.98
CA TYR A 31 17.13 -0.15 -20.11
C TYR A 31 16.27 0.01 -21.38
N HIS A 32 14.95 -0.17 -21.26
CA HIS A 32 14.04 0.01 -22.39
C HIS A 32 13.96 1.45 -22.86
N LEU A 33 13.93 2.43 -21.97
CA LEU A 33 13.95 3.86 -22.33
C LEU A 33 15.24 4.22 -23.10
N GLN A 34 16.40 3.76 -22.64
CA GLN A 34 17.68 4.00 -23.32
C GLN A 34 17.73 3.30 -24.69
N ASN A 35 17.19 2.09 -24.81
CA ASN A 35 17.10 1.40 -26.11
C ASN A 35 16.22 2.18 -27.09
N ILE A 36 15.06 2.69 -26.66
CA ILE A 36 14.18 3.51 -27.51
C ILE A 36 14.87 4.81 -27.89
N ASP A 37 15.57 5.46 -26.94
CA ASP A 37 16.29 6.71 -27.14
C ASP A 37 17.44 6.56 -28.14
N SER A 38 18.06 5.39 -28.22
CA SER A 38 19.19 5.10 -29.13
C SER A 38 18.79 4.84 -30.59
N VAL A 39 17.48 4.76 -30.89
CA VAL A 39 16.99 4.49 -32.25
C VAL A 39 17.17 5.76 -33.13
N THR A 40 18.07 5.70 -34.06
CA THR A 40 18.38 6.84 -34.96
C THR A 40 17.48 6.92 -36.19
N SER A 41 16.94 5.78 -36.65
CA SER A 41 16.09 5.73 -37.84
C SER A 41 14.70 6.36 -37.63
N ARG A 42 14.21 6.38 -36.39
CA ARG A 42 12.96 7.00 -35.97
C ARG A 42 13.06 7.46 -34.52
N ALA A 43 13.37 8.75 -34.35
CA ALA A 43 13.46 9.33 -33.00
C ALA A 43 12.07 9.51 -32.38
N TYR A 44 11.89 9.07 -31.14
CA TYR A 44 10.69 9.27 -30.34
C TYR A 44 10.93 10.37 -29.32
N SER A 45 10.07 11.40 -29.32
CA SER A 45 10.13 12.47 -28.34
C SER A 45 9.28 12.22 -27.09
N SER A 46 8.36 11.28 -27.15
CA SER A 46 7.44 10.93 -26.06
C SER A 46 7.27 9.43 -25.95
N VAL A 47 7.25 8.91 -24.72
CA VAL A 47 7.02 7.51 -24.40
C VAL A 47 5.92 7.39 -23.34
N ASN A 48 5.00 6.45 -23.53
CA ASN A 48 4.01 6.08 -22.53
C ASN A 48 4.43 4.75 -21.89
N LEU A 49 4.57 4.74 -20.56
CA LEU A 49 4.80 3.55 -19.76
C LEU A 49 3.49 3.16 -19.07
N ILE A 50 3.10 1.91 -19.17
CA ILE A 50 1.98 1.33 -18.41
C ILE A 50 2.59 0.31 -17.46
N LEU A 51 2.41 0.55 -16.17
CA LEU A 51 2.98 -0.25 -15.09
C LEU A 51 1.83 -0.85 -14.28
N GLU A 52 1.56 -2.14 -14.52
CA GLU A 52 0.49 -2.87 -13.86
C GLU A 52 1.07 -3.69 -12.69
N GLU A 53 0.59 -3.42 -11.48
CA GLU A 53 0.95 -4.09 -10.23
C GLU A 53 2.46 -4.34 -10.05
N ILE A 54 3.27 -3.42 -10.56
CA ILE A 54 4.73 -3.56 -10.55
C ILE A 54 5.31 -3.67 -9.13
N GLU A 55 4.59 -3.17 -8.15
CA GLU A 55 4.94 -3.17 -6.74
C GLU A 55 4.49 -4.41 -5.96
N LEU A 56 3.88 -5.40 -6.60
CA LEU A 56 3.19 -6.53 -5.96
C LEU A 56 4.05 -7.29 -4.93
N TYR A 57 5.35 -7.43 -5.22
CA TYR A 57 6.29 -8.13 -4.32
C TYR A 57 7.15 -7.18 -3.49
N PHE A 58 6.87 -5.89 -3.50
CA PHE A 58 7.64 -4.94 -2.72
C PHE A 58 7.23 -4.97 -1.25
N HIS A 59 8.24 -4.93 -0.38
CA HIS A 59 8.00 -4.56 1.01
C HIS A 59 7.34 -3.16 1.06
N PRO A 60 6.42 -2.86 2.00
CA PRO A 60 5.75 -1.57 2.11
C PRO A 60 6.68 -0.35 2.00
N GLU A 61 7.88 -0.42 2.59
CA GLU A 61 8.89 0.64 2.47
C GLU A 61 9.35 0.86 1.02
N TYR A 62 9.49 -0.21 0.22
CA TYR A 62 9.86 -0.06 -1.18
C TYR A 62 8.71 0.43 -2.04
N GLN A 63 7.46 0.12 -1.69
CA GLN A 63 6.29 0.72 -2.33
C GLN A 63 6.27 2.23 -2.10
N ARG A 64 6.54 2.67 -0.86
CA ARG A 64 6.63 4.08 -0.47
C ARG A 64 7.73 4.85 -1.20
N LEU A 65 8.85 4.21 -1.51
CA LEU A 65 10.00 4.84 -2.17
C LEU A 65 9.96 4.73 -3.70
N PHE A 66 9.06 3.93 -4.24
CA PHE A 66 9.12 3.48 -5.62
C PHE A 66 9.04 4.63 -6.63
N ILE A 67 8.00 5.47 -6.54
CA ILE A 67 7.80 6.59 -7.49
C ILE A 67 8.98 7.54 -7.45
N GLN A 68 9.42 7.94 -6.25
CA GLN A 68 10.58 8.84 -6.11
C GLN A 68 11.83 8.27 -6.78
N ARG A 69 12.13 6.98 -6.53
CA ARG A 69 13.31 6.32 -7.09
C ARG A 69 13.20 6.17 -8.61
N LEU A 70 12.02 5.83 -9.12
CA LEU A 70 11.78 5.73 -10.56
C LEU A 70 12.03 7.08 -11.26
N ILE A 71 11.47 8.17 -10.74
CA ILE A 71 11.67 9.52 -11.28
C ILE A 71 13.15 9.91 -11.25
N GLN A 72 13.85 9.66 -10.14
CA GLN A 72 15.29 9.93 -10.02
C GLN A 72 16.11 9.17 -11.07
N GLN A 73 15.80 7.89 -11.30
CA GLN A 73 16.52 7.09 -12.28
C GLN A 73 16.21 7.51 -13.73
N ILE A 74 14.98 7.89 -14.03
CA ILE A 74 14.60 8.41 -15.35
C ILE A 74 15.36 9.73 -15.61
N HIS A 75 15.40 10.66 -14.65
CA HIS A 75 16.18 11.89 -14.79
C HIS A 75 17.67 11.65 -14.95
N GLY A 76 18.20 10.61 -14.28
CA GLY A 76 19.62 10.23 -14.37
C GLY A 76 19.98 9.46 -15.65
N ALA A 77 19.01 9.00 -16.43
CA ALA A 77 19.24 8.15 -17.60
C ALA A 77 19.87 8.87 -18.81
N SER A 78 20.00 10.21 -18.75
CA SER A 78 20.62 11.04 -19.81
C SER A 78 20.02 10.78 -21.20
N LEU A 79 18.67 10.73 -21.29
CA LEU A 79 17.95 10.56 -22.55
C LEU A 79 18.15 11.77 -23.47
N SER A 80 18.44 11.56 -24.74
CA SER A 80 18.78 12.60 -25.70
C SER A 80 17.60 13.02 -26.58
N THR A 81 16.82 12.06 -27.06
CA THR A 81 15.68 12.25 -27.97
C THR A 81 14.35 12.28 -27.24
N ILE A 82 14.17 11.43 -26.22
CA ILE A 82 12.96 11.36 -25.41
C ILE A 82 12.90 12.60 -24.48
N LYS A 83 11.88 13.42 -24.67
CA LYS A 83 11.63 14.65 -23.88
C LYS A 83 10.53 14.46 -22.83
N TYR A 84 9.59 13.54 -23.10
CA TYR A 84 8.43 13.32 -22.25
C TYR A 84 8.24 11.83 -21.97
N VAL A 85 8.05 11.48 -20.71
CA VAL A 85 7.71 10.13 -20.27
C VAL A 85 6.41 10.24 -19.47
N ASN A 86 5.33 9.71 -20.02
CA ASN A 86 4.05 9.58 -19.31
C ASN A 86 4.00 8.23 -18.65
N ILE A 87 3.65 8.18 -17.36
CA ILE A 87 3.60 6.94 -16.61
C ILE A 87 2.18 6.74 -16.10
N MET A 88 1.57 5.62 -16.46
CA MET A 88 0.30 5.17 -15.91
C MET A 88 0.54 3.99 -14.98
N PHE A 89 0.14 4.12 -13.74
CA PHE A 89 0.14 3.02 -12.76
C PHE A 89 -1.25 2.40 -12.69
N VAL A 90 -1.32 1.08 -12.80
CA VAL A 90 -2.49 0.28 -12.43
C VAL A 90 -2.10 -0.44 -11.16
N THR A 91 -2.67 -0.07 -10.01
CA THR A 91 -2.13 -0.43 -8.71
C THR A 91 -3.22 -0.60 -7.65
N HIS A 92 -2.97 -1.47 -6.69
CA HIS A 92 -3.69 -1.59 -5.42
C HIS A 92 -2.87 -1.07 -4.23
N SER A 93 -1.74 -0.39 -4.47
CA SER A 93 -0.90 0.15 -3.41
C SER A 93 -1.37 1.54 -2.95
N PRO A 94 -1.74 1.69 -1.67
CA PRO A 94 -2.07 3.00 -1.11
C PRO A 94 -0.84 3.92 -1.04
N PHE A 95 0.37 3.37 -1.02
CA PHE A 95 1.61 4.15 -1.06
C PHE A 95 1.81 4.83 -2.41
N VAL A 96 1.62 4.07 -3.50
CA VAL A 96 1.68 4.62 -4.87
C VAL A 96 0.60 5.68 -5.06
N LEU A 97 -0.62 5.42 -4.58
CA LEU A 97 -1.74 6.37 -4.68
C LEU A 97 -1.47 7.66 -3.88
N SER A 98 -0.79 7.56 -2.74
CA SER A 98 -0.42 8.71 -1.91
C SER A 98 0.55 9.68 -2.60
N ASP A 99 1.28 9.25 -3.61
CA ASP A 99 2.21 10.09 -4.38
C ASP A 99 1.55 10.75 -5.60
N ILE A 100 0.26 10.48 -5.88
CA ILE A 100 -0.43 10.94 -7.08
C ILE A 100 -1.60 11.86 -6.70
N PRO A 101 -1.69 13.09 -7.28
CA PRO A 101 -2.84 13.97 -7.08
C PRO A 101 -4.15 13.32 -7.57
N LYS A 102 -5.24 13.53 -6.85
CA LYS A 102 -6.56 12.98 -7.17
C LYS A 102 -7.01 13.28 -8.61
N SER A 103 -6.68 14.45 -9.13
CA SER A 103 -7.00 14.83 -10.50
C SER A 103 -6.42 13.88 -11.57
N ASN A 104 -5.37 13.13 -11.19
CA ASN A 104 -4.67 12.19 -12.07
C ASN A 104 -4.98 10.73 -11.73
N VAL A 105 -6.01 10.49 -10.91
CA VAL A 105 -6.42 9.15 -10.48
C VAL A 105 -7.79 8.82 -11.03
N LEU A 106 -7.90 7.66 -11.64
CA LEU A 106 -9.17 7.04 -12.00
C LEU A 106 -9.44 5.87 -11.03
N PHE A 107 -10.47 6.02 -10.21
CA PHE A 107 -10.95 4.93 -9.37
C PHE A 107 -11.89 4.03 -10.18
N LEU A 108 -11.70 2.72 -10.02
CA LEU A 108 -12.55 1.71 -10.66
C LEU A 108 -13.23 0.87 -9.57
N LYS A 109 -14.54 0.71 -9.70
CA LYS A 109 -15.36 -0.18 -8.89
C LYS A 109 -16.20 -1.06 -9.80
N ASP A 110 -16.12 -2.37 -9.62
CA ASP A 110 -16.81 -3.35 -10.46
C ASP A 110 -16.58 -3.12 -11.97
N GLY A 111 -15.35 -2.77 -12.34
CA GLY A 111 -14.94 -2.52 -13.72
C GLY A 111 -15.45 -1.20 -14.32
N LYS A 112 -16.02 -0.31 -13.51
CA LYS A 112 -16.56 0.99 -13.95
C LYS A 112 -15.90 2.14 -13.22
N PRO A 113 -15.77 3.34 -13.86
CA PRO A 113 -15.30 4.53 -13.18
C PRO A 113 -16.16 4.88 -11.97
N ASP A 114 -15.50 5.13 -10.82
CA ASP A 114 -16.14 5.59 -9.59
C ASP A 114 -15.63 7.00 -9.23
N TYR A 115 -16.55 7.91 -9.01
CA TYR A 115 -16.27 9.31 -8.67
C TYR A 115 -16.71 9.68 -7.24
N THR A 116 -17.01 8.68 -6.41
CA THR A 116 -17.55 8.89 -5.05
C THR A 116 -16.48 9.38 -4.06
N MET A 117 -15.21 9.10 -4.30
CA MET A 117 -14.13 9.59 -3.46
C MET A 117 -14.03 11.11 -3.52
N GLN A 118 -14.22 11.78 -2.39
CA GLN A 118 -14.14 13.25 -2.28
C GLN A 118 -12.79 13.75 -1.77
N GLU A 119 -12.05 12.93 -1.04
CA GLU A 119 -10.79 13.30 -0.41
C GLU A 119 -9.64 13.40 -1.42
N ASN A 120 -8.64 14.24 -1.10
CA ASN A 120 -7.39 14.29 -1.87
C ASN A 120 -6.55 13.05 -1.59
N THR A 121 -5.81 12.59 -2.60
CA THR A 121 -4.91 11.43 -2.49
C THR A 121 -3.48 11.84 -2.15
N PHE A 122 -3.00 12.94 -2.72
CA PHE A 122 -1.61 13.37 -2.58
C PHE A 122 -1.26 13.71 -1.13
N GLY A 123 -0.30 12.97 -0.56
CA GLY A 123 0.11 13.11 0.84
C GLY A 123 -0.93 12.63 1.86
N ALA A 124 -1.99 11.96 1.41
CA ALA A 124 -3.03 11.46 2.31
C ALA A 124 -2.52 10.30 3.18
N ASN A 125 -3.13 10.15 4.36
CA ASN A 125 -2.84 9.03 5.25
C ASN A 125 -3.25 7.70 4.59
N ILE A 126 -2.41 6.70 4.71
CA ILE A 126 -2.60 5.36 4.11
C ILE A 126 -3.93 4.71 4.56
N HIS A 127 -4.31 4.88 5.83
CA HIS A 127 -5.58 4.35 6.34
C HIS A 127 -6.80 5.02 5.69
N SER A 128 -6.75 6.34 5.46
CA SER A 128 -7.81 7.07 4.73
C SER A 128 -7.91 6.59 3.30
N ILE A 129 -6.76 6.38 2.63
CA ILE A 129 -6.72 5.85 1.28
C ILE A 129 -7.29 4.44 1.21
N LEU A 130 -6.93 3.55 2.12
CA LEU A 130 -7.46 2.18 2.18
C LEU A 130 -8.97 2.17 2.34
N LYS A 131 -9.50 3.00 3.24
CA LYS A 131 -10.94 3.10 3.50
C LYS A 131 -11.71 3.67 2.32
N ASN A 132 -11.26 4.80 1.78
CA ASN A 132 -12.03 5.60 0.83
C ASN A 132 -11.64 5.32 -0.63
N GLY A 133 -10.34 5.10 -0.90
CA GLY A 133 -9.82 4.86 -2.26
C GLY A 133 -9.95 3.41 -2.71
N PHE A 134 -9.85 2.46 -1.78
CA PHE A 134 -10.00 1.03 -2.07
C PHE A 134 -11.33 0.45 -1.58
N PHE A 135 -12.29 1.31 -1.24
CA PHE A 135 -13.68 0.94 -0.93
C PHE A 135 -13.81 -0.12 0.18
N LEU A 136 -12.91 -0.12 1.18
CA LEU A 136 -13.00 -1.04 2.30
C LEU A 136 -14.19 -0.66 3.19
N PRO A 137 -15.23 -1.52 3.30
CA PRO A 137 -16.47 -1.17 4.00
C PRO A 137 -16.31 -1.11 5.51
N ASN A 138 -15.30 -1.81 6.04
CA ASN A 138 -15.06 -1.99 7.47
C ASN A 138 -13.74 -1.35 7.89
N LEU A 139 -13.44 -1.42 9.19
CA LEU A 139 -12.12 -1.06 9.73
C LEU A 139 -11.03 -1.88 9.01
N PRO A 140 -9.84 -1.27 8.73
CA PRO A 140 -8.74 -1.95 8.06
C PRO A 140 -8.06 -2.95 9.00
N MET A 141 -8.75 -4.04 9.29
CA MET A 141 -8.27 -5.18 10.05
C MET A 141 -8.68 -6.49 9.37
N GLY A 142 -8.04 -7.60 9.75
CA GLY A 142 -8.37 -8.90 9.20
C GLY A 142 -9.80 -9.31 9.57
N GLU A 143 -10.53 -9.90 8.63
CA GLU A 143 -11.94 -10.30 8.79
C GLU A 143 -12.14 -11.26 9.97
N PHE A 144 -11.22 -12.20 10.19
CA PHE A 144 -11.28 -13.10 11.34
C PHE A 144 -11.25 -12.35 12.68
N ALA A 145 -10.32 -11.38 12.81
CA ALA A 145 -10.23 -10.55 14.03
C ALA A 145 -11.49 -9.70 14.20
N TYR A 146 -11.98 -9.11 13.11
CA TYR A 146 -13.21 -8.32 13.10
C TYR A 146 -14.42 -9.13 13.60
N GLN A 147 -14.60 -10.35 13.08
CA GLN A 147 -15.68 -11.23 13.49
C GLN A 147 -15.56 -11.63 14.97
N LYS A 148 -14.36 -11.98 15.44
CA LYS A 148 -14.12 -12.32 16.85
C LYS A 148 -14.38 -11.16 17.80
N ILE A 149 -13.97 -9.97 17.44
CA ILE A 149 -14.25 -8.76 18.24
C ILE A 149 -15.76 -8.49 18.31
N ASN A 150 -16.47 -8.61 17.18
CA ASN A 150 -17.93 -8.45 17.16
C ASN A 150 -18.65 -9.54 17.96
N GLU A 151 -18.15 -10.75 17.96
CA GLU A 151 -18.67 -11.85 18.79
C GLU A 151 -18.56 -11.52 20.29
N LEU A 152 -17.39 -10.99 20.72
CA LEU A 152 -17.20 -10.51 22.10
C LEU A 152 -18.16 -9.39 22.47
N PHE A 153 -18.37 -8.40 21.57
CA PHE A 153 -19.36 -7.35 21.80
C PHE A 153 -20.78 -7.92 21.94
N ARG A 154 -21.17 -8.89 21.10
CA ARG A 154 -22.50 -9.52 21.20
C ARG A 154 -22.65 -10.32 22.50
N GLN A 155 -21.65 -11.10 22.86
CA GLN A 155 -21.66 -11.88 24.10
C GLN A 155 -21.83 -10.99 25.34
N LEU A 156 -21.01 -9.92 25.42
CA LEU A 156 -21.03 -9.01 26.57
C LEU A 156 -22.29 -8.14 26.65
N ASN A 157 -22.99 -7.91 25.53
CA ASN A 157 -24.26 -7.18 25.50
C ASN A 157 -25.50 -8.13 25.53
N SER A 158 -25.31 -9.43 25.66
CA SER A 158 -26.43 -10.37 25.76
C SER A 158 -26.98 -10.40 27.18
N ASP A 159 -28.30 -10.45 27.30
CA ASP A 159 -28.99 -10.63 28.60
C ASP A 159 -28.67 -11.96 29.23
N ASP A 160 -28.31 -13.00 28.42
CA ASP A 160 -27.92 -14.33 28.84
C ASP A 160 -26.41 -14.46 29.15
N TYR A 161 -25.70 -13.35 29.29
CA TYR A 161 -24.27 -13.42 29.57
C TYR A 161 -23.97 -14.08 30.92
N ASP A 162 -23.20 -15.15 30.87
CA ASP A 162 -22.78 -15.88 32.07
C ASP A 162 -21.67 -15.11 32.82
N HIS A 163 -22.04 -14.53 33.97
CA HIS A 163 -21.18 -13.73 34.83
C HIS A 163 -20.27 -14.55 35.76
N ASN A 164 -20.09 -15.85 35.53
CA ASN A 164 -19.18 -16.64 36.37
C ASN A 164 -17.70 -16.16 36.22
N GLU A 165 -16.92 -16.35 37.27
CA GLU A 165 -15.54 -15.88 37.34
C GLU A 165 -14.64 -16.45 36.25
N ASP A 166 -14.85 -17.72 35.89
CA ASP A 166 -14.04 -18.40 34.85
C ASP A 166 -14.32 -17.80 33.47
N ASN A 167 -15.58 -17.54 33.14
CA ASN A 167 -15.97 -16.93 31.90
C ASN A 167 -15.43 -15.48 31.79
N ILE A 168 -15.56 -14.68 32.84
CA ILE A 168 -15.01 -13.32 32.92
C ILE A 168 -13.49 -13.36 32.72
N ARG A 169 -12.79 -14.30 33.37
CA ARG A 169 -11.34 -14.45 33.23
C ARG A 169 -10.94 -14.81 31.81
N ARG A 170 -11.65 -15.73 31.17
CA ARG A 170 -11.44 -16.11 29.76
C ARG A 170 -11.61 -14.90 28.83
N ILE A 171 -12.73 -14.19 28.95
CA ILE A 171 -13.01 -13.04 28.10
C ILE A 171 -11.99 -11.91 28.33
N ARG A 172 -11.53 -11.66 29.54
CA ARG A 172 -10.45 -10.71 29.82
C ARG A 172 -9.16 -11.07 29.10
N GLN A 173 -8.82 -12.34 29.02
CA GLN A 173 -7.65 -12.81 28.26
C GLN A 173 -7.83 -12.56 26.76
N GLU A 174 -9.03 -12.86 26.21
CA GLU A 174 -9.32 -12.60 24.80
C GLU A 174 -9.27 -11.10 24.46
N ILE A 175 -9.85 -10.23 25.30
CA ILE A 175 -9.78 -8.78 25.14
C ILE A 175 -8.32 -8.27 25.18
N ALA A 176 -7.49 -8.84 26.04
CA ALA A 176 -6.09 -8.44 26.16
C ALA A 176 -5.26 -8.69 24.88
N LEU A 177 -5.71 -9.63 24.03
CA LEU A 177 -5.07 -9.92 22.73
C LEU A 177 -5.41 -8.88 21.65
N ILE A 178 -6.44 -8.04 21.85
CA ILE A 178 -6.87 -7.07 20.86
C ILE A 178 -5.85 -5.95 20.76
N GLY A 179 -5.30 -5.75 19.55
CA GLY A 179 -4.28 -4.75 19.28
C GLY A 179 -4.81 -3.31 19.25
N GLU A 180 -6.10 -3.11 18.82
CA GLU A 180 -6.70 -1.78 18.72
C GLU A 180 -7.10 -1.25 20.12
N PRO A 181 -6.45 -0.18 20.63
CA PRO A 181 -6.65 0.28 22.00
C PRO A 181 -8.08 0.72 22.30
N TYR A 182 -8.72 1.40 21.34
CA TYR A 182 -10.09 1.90 21.52
C TYR A 182 -11.09 0.74 21.66
N LEU A 183 -11.05 -0.27 20.80
CA LEU A 183 -11.94 -1.42 20.86
C LEU A 183 -11.71 -2.22 22.15
N ARG A 184 -10.46 -2.40 22.53
CA ARG A 184 -10.08 -3.06 23.78
C ARG A 184 -10.67 -2.35 25.01
N GLU A 185 -10.57 -1.01 25.06
CA GLU A 185 -11.13 -0.22 26.15
C GLU A 185 -12.67 -0.32 26.21
N GLN A 186 -13.35 -0.23 25.05
CA GLN A 186 -14.80 -0.37 25.00
C GLN A 186 -15.26 -1.74 25.51
N LEU A 187 -14.59 -2.82 25.15
CA LEU A 187 -14.90 -4.16 25.64
C LEU A 187 -14.66 -4.30 27.16
N TYR A 188 -13.57 -3.70 27.69
CA TYR A 188 -13.32 -3.71 29.13
C TYR A 188 -14.41 -2.96 29.92
N ARG A 189 -15.00 -1.90 29.35
CA ARG A 189 -16.11 -1.17 29.98
C ARG A 189 -17.39 -1.97 30.07
N LEU A 190 -17.59 -2.96 29.19
CA LEU A 190 -18.75 -3.86 29.22
C LEU A 190 -18.59 -5.01 30.22
N LEU A 191 -17.37 -5.26 30.71
CA LEU A 191 -17.16 -6.28 31.74
C LEU A 191 -17.68 -5.76 33.11
N PRO A 192 -18.25 -6.65 33.93
CA PRO A 192 -18.68 -6.29 35.28
C PRO A 192 -17.52 -5.68 36.07
N SER A 193 -17.79 -4.55 36.72
CA SER A 193 -16.89 -3.99 37.73
C SER A 193 -16.74 -5.00 38.87
N LYS A 194 -15.51 -5.24 39.32
CA LYS A 194 -15.28 -6.06 40.52
C LYS A 194 -15.90 -5.39 41.73
#